data_a5a2355ed22fd43e2486d31d4f023182
#
_entry.id   a5a2355ed22fd43e2486d31d4f023182
#
_cell.length_a   1.000
_cell.length_b   1.000
_cell.length_c   1.000
_cell.angle_alpha   90.00
_cell.angle_beta   90.00
_cell.angle_gamma   90.00
#
_symmetry.space_group_name_H-M   'P 1'
#
loop_
_entity.id
_entity.type
_entity.pdbx_description
1 polymer ?
#
loop_
_entity_poly.entity_id
_entity_poly.type
_entity_poly.pdbx_seq_one_letter_code
_entity_poly.pdbx_strand_id
1 'polypeptide(L)'
;MGRVGEVISRTFQTAHKMKVQRGSLPEDNKRNDNHRLKRYISKVTINPAIAHGISGHVGSIEVGKLADLVLWKPGFFGIKPDLVIKGGSIAWAQMGDANASIPTAQPVHGRPMFSTFGKAINPTCLTFLSEIAIDADVPSQMKLERTIAAVKDTRHISKQSMKLNDAKPKIEVDPQTYEVFANGELLTCEPAESLPLAQRYLLL
;
A
#
# COMPACT_ATOMS: atom_id res chain seq x y z
N MET A 1 -16.25 9.00 5.34
CA MET A 1 -15.23 8.82 4.28
C MET A 1 -13.87 8.70 4.94
N GLY A 2 -13.13 7.62 4.67
CA GLY A 2 -11.81 7.40 5.22
C GLY A 2 -10.76 8.31 4.58
N ARG A 3 -9.75 8.64 5.36
CA ARG A 3 -8.52 9.29 4.85
C ARG A 3 -7.54 8.21 4.44
N VAL A 4 -6.99 8.28 3.23
CA VAL A 4 -6.08 7.24 2.70
C VAL A 4 -4.90 6.98 3.65
N GLY A 5 -4.27 8.03 4.17
CA GLY A 5 -3.18 7.90 5.13
C GLY A 5 -3.61 7.22 6.44
N GLU A 6 -4.83 7.47 6.91
CA GLU A 6 -5.37 6.81 8.09
C GLU A 6 -5.60 5.32 7.85
N VAL A 7 -6.12 4.94 6.69
CA VAL A 7 -6.33 3.53 6.34
C VAL A 7 -5.00 2.78 6.31
N ILE A 8 -3.96 3.36 5.73
CA ILE A 8 -2.62 2.76 5.68
C ILE A 8 -2.07 2.61 7.10
N SER A 9 -2.11 3.67 7.91
CA SER A 9 -1.63 3.62 9.30
C SER A 9 -2.37 2.57 10.12
N ARG A 10 -3.70 2.49 10.01
CA ARG A 10 -4.52 1.48 10.69
C ARG A 10 -4.23 0.06 10.20
N THR A 11 -3.89 -0.12 8.94
CA THR A 11 -3.46 -1.41 8.40
C THR A 11 -2.21 -1.92 9.13
N PHE A 12 -1.23 -1.06 9.35
CA PHE A 12 -0.01 -1.43 10.09
C PHE A 12 -0.24 -1.52 11.60
N GLN A 13 -1.12 -0.72 12.18
CA GLN A 13 -1.58 -0.92 13.57
C GLN A 13 -2.21 -2.30 13.76
N THR A 14 -3.03 -2.73 12.79
CA THR A 14 -3.62 -4.08 12.81
C THR A 14 -2.54 -5.16 12.70
N ALA A 15 -1.52 -4.97 11.86
CA ALA A 15 -0.38 -5.88 11.78
C ALA A 15 0.33 -6.01 13.13
N HIS A 16 0.59 -4.89 13.81
CA HIS A 16 1.18 -4.87 15.15
C HIS A 16 0.28 -5.59 16.17
N LYS A 17 -1.02 -5.29 16.19
CA LYS A 17 -1.96 -5.93 17.11
C LYS A 17 -2.02 -7.44 16.92
N MET A 18 -2.01 -7.91 15.67
CA MET A 18 -1.95 -9.34 15.37
C MET A 18 -0.65 -9.99 15.85
N LYS A 19 0.49 -9.31 15.75
CA LYS A 19 1.76 -9.78 16.32
C LYS A 19 1.65 -9.95 17.84
N VAL A 20 1.14 -8.94 18.53
CA VAL A 20 1.00 -8.98 20.01
C VAL A 20 0.06 -10.09 20.46
N GLN A 21 -1.09 -10.26 19.80
CA GLN A 21 -2.12 -11.23 20.19
C GLN A 21 -1.85 -12.66 19.75
N ARG A 22 -1.24 -12.85 18.58
CA ARG A 22 -1.09 -14.18 17.94
C ARG A 22 0.37 -14.63 17.82
N GLY A 23 1.32 -13.79 18.23
CA GLY A 23 2.74 -14.09 18.10
C GLY A 23 3.28 -13.97 16.68
N SER A 24 4.48 -14.52 16.45
CA SER A 24 5.13 -14.55 15.14
C SER A 24 4.40 -15.51 14.19
N LEU A 25 4.42 -15.17 12.90
CA LEU A 25 3.97 -16.11 11.85
C LEU A 25 5.01 -17.24 11.68
N PRO A 26 4.62 -18.43 11.18
CA PRO A 26 5.56 -19.52 10.92
C PRO A 26 6.71 -19.14 9.98
N GLU A 27 6.46 -18.25 9.04
CA GLU A 27 7.44 -17.77 8.04
C GLU A 27 8.31 -16.63 8.55
N ASP A 28 7.96 -16.04 9.69
CA ASP A 28 8.72 -15.00 10.36
C ASP A 28 9.66 -15.60 11.43
N ASN A 29 10.55 -14.80 11.95
CA ASN A 29 11.48 -15.21 12.99
C ASN A 29 11.58 -14.15 14.10
N LYS A 30 12.37 -14.45 15.16
CA LYS A 30 12.54 -13.55 16.31
C LYS A 30 13.20 -12.22 15.97
N ARG A 31 13.82 -12.08 14.78
CA ARG A 31 14.58 -10.90 14.38
C ARG A 31 13.83 -10.00 13.41
N ASN A 32 12.83 -10.51 12.73
CA ASN A 32 12.05 -9.72 11.77
C ASN A 32 10.67 -10.31 11.51
N ASP A 33 9.77 -9.47 11.02
CA ASP A 33 8.40 -9.79 10.59
C ASP A 33 8.22 -9.57 9.09
N ASN A 34 9.19 -9.96 8.28
CA ASN A 34 9.18 -9.68 6.85
C ASN A 34 7.98 -10.29 6.12
N HIS A 35 7.55 -11.50 6.50
CA HIS A 35 6.38 -12.12 5.88
C HIS A 35 5.10 -11.39 6.27
N ARG A 36 4.92 -11.08 7.55
CA ARG A 36 3.79 -10.27 8.03
C ARG A 36 3.75 -8.92 7.32
N LEU A 37 4.89 -8.24 7.24
CA LEU A 37 5.00 -6.97 6.54
C LEU A 37 4.55 -7.06 5.08
N LYS A 38 5.06 -8.01 4.32
CA LYS A 38 4.67 -8.26 2.91
C LYS A 38 3.17 -8.54 2.79
N ARG A 39 2.60 -9.33 3.72
CA ARG A 39 1.17 -9.65 3.75
C ARG A 39 0.30 -8.41 3.93
N TYR A 40 0.71 -7.46 4.76
CA TYR A 40 -0.05 -6.23 4.99
C TYR A 40 0.21 -5.17 3.93
N ILE A 41 1.43 -5.04 3.42
CA ILE A 41 1.75 -4.15 2.29
C ILE A 41 0.99 -4.58 1.02
N SER A 42 0.91 -5.87 0.73
CA SER A 42 0.21 -6.35 -0.46
C SER A 42 -1.25 -5.90 -0.53
N LYS A 43 -1.89 -5.62 0.61
CA LYS A 43 -3.27 -5.10 0.68
C LYS A 43 -3.44 -3.70 0.11
N VAL A 44 -2.37 -2.91 0.09
CA VAL A 44 -2.39 -1.51 -0.38
C VAL A 44 -1.53 -1.30 -1.64
N THR A 45 -0.95 -2.36 -2.18
CA THR A 45 -0.09 -2.34 -3.36
C THR A 45 -0.56 -3.31 -4.45
N ILE A 46 -0.03 -4.54 -4.45
CA ILE A 46 -0.28 -5.49 -5.53
C ILE A 46 -1.74 -5.98 -5.59
N ASN A 47 -2.40 -6.16 -4.44
CA ASN A 47 -3.77 -6.69 -4.44
C ASN A 47 -4.78 -5.72 -5.05
N PRO A 48 -4.79 -4.41 -4.74
CA PRO A 48 -5.58 -3.45 -5.50
C PRO A 48 -5.23 -3.41 -6.99
N ALA A 49 -3.94 -3.52 -7.34
CA ALA A 49 -3.54 -3.53 -8.74
C ALA A 49 -4.08 -4.76 -9.50
N ILE A 50 -4.11 -5.93 -8.86
CA ILE A 50 -4.76 -7.13 -9.41
C ILE A 50 -6.27 -6.89 -9.55
N ALA A 51 -6.93 -6.41 -8.49
CA ALA A 51 -8.37 -6.18 -8.48
C ALA A 51 -8.84 -5.20 -9.57
N HIS A 52 -7.99 -4.24 -9.92
CA HIS A 52 -8.27 -3.26 -10.97
C HIS A 52 -7.72 -3.62 -12.35
N GLY A 53 -7.10 -4.80 -12.52
CA GLY A 53 -6.57 -5.26 -13.81
C GLY A 53 -5.36 -4.46 -14.32
N ILE A 54 -4.58 -3.88 -13.41
CA ILE A 54 -3.45 -3.01 -13.73
C ILE A 54 -2.12 -3.54 -13.16
N SER A 55 -2.13 -4.75 -12.63
CA SER A 55 -0.96 -5.35 -11.95
C SER A 55 0.23 -5.63 -12.88
N GLY A 56 0.01 -5.63 -14.19
CA GLY A 56 1.10 -5.68 -15.17
C GLY A 56 1.93 -4.40 -15.25
N HIS A 57 1.43 -3.28 -14.71
CA HIS A 57 2.07 -1.97 -14.81
C HIS A 57 2.53 -1.41 -13.46
N VAL A 58 1.81 -1.73 -12.39
CA VAL A 58 2.02 -1.16 -11.03
C VAL A 58 1.76 -2.21 -9.94
N GLY A 59 2.07 -1.87 -8.69
CA GLY A 59 1.70 -2.62 -7.50
C GLY A 59 2.79 -3.53 -6.94
N SER A 60 3.87 -3.79 -7.66
CA SER A 60 5.03 -4.55 -7.19
C SER A 60 6.33 -4.00 -7.76
N ILE A 61 7.44 -4.34 -7.10
CA ILE A 61 8.78 -3.96 -7.54
C ILE A 61 9.29 -5.07 -8.48
N GLU A 62 9.05 -4.89 -9.76
CA GLU A 62 9.45 -5.82 -10.82
C GLU A 62 9.94 -5.06 -12.05
N VAL A 63 10.89 -5.64 -12.79
CA VAL A 63 11.37 -5.05 -14.03
C VAL A 63 10.24 -4.92 -15.04
N GLY A 64 10.14 -3.75 -15.68
CA GLY A 64 9.09 -3.44 -16.64
C GLY A 64 7.87 -2.75 -16.07
N LYS A 65 7.73 -2.66 -14.73
CA LYS A 65 6.68 -1.89 -14.07
C LYS A 65 7.14 -0.47 -13.76
N LEU A 66 6.16 0.42 -13.59
CA LEU A 66 6.41 1.80 -13.21
C LEU A 66 7.12 1.86 -11.85
N ALA A 67 8.20 2.61 -11.77
CA ALA A 67 9.01 2.75 -10.56
C ALA A 67 8.33 3.70 -9.56
N ASP A 68 7.23 3.24 -8.97
CA ASP A 68 6.50 3.90 -7.90
C ASP A 68 6.96 3.32 -6.57
N LEU A 69 7.80 4.03 -5.84
CA LEU A 69 8.47 3.52 -4.65
C LEU A 69 8.31 4.48 -3.48
N VAL A 70 8.21 3.93 -2.29
CA VAL A 70 8.21 4.70 -1.04
C VAL A 70 9.31 4.16 -0.14
N LEU A 71 10.20 5.06 0.30
CA LEU A 71 11.27 4.74 1.23
C LEU A 71 10.89 5.23 2.62
N TRP A 72 11.03 4.37 3.62
CA TRP A 72 10.87 4.71 5.03
C TRP A 72 12.09 4.36 5.83
N LYS A 73 12.40 5.19 6.80
CA LYS A 73 13.23 4.75 7.93
C LYS A 73 12.42 3.75 8.76
N PRO A 74 13.00 2.64 9.23
CA PRO A 74 12.26 1.59 9.96
C PRO A 74 11.41 2.14 11.12
N GLY A 75 11.94 3.07 11.90
CA GLY A 75 11.22 3.68 13.03
C GLY A 75 10.02 4.56 12.64
N PHE A 76 9.86 4.90 11.36
CA PHE A 76 8.75 5.71 10.82
C PHE A 76 7.95 4.96 9.77
N PHE A 77 8.12 3.65 9.71
CA PHE A 77 7.45 2.81 8.72
C PHE A 77 5.94 2.99 8.72
N GLY A 78 5.38 3.23 7.53
CA GLY A 78 3.94 3.43 7.33
C GLY A 78 3.37 4.75 7.84
N ILE A 79 4.17 5.61 8.49
CA ILE A 79 3.72 6.90 9.03
C ILE A 79 4.27 8.05 8.20
N LYS A 80 5.61 8.14 8.14
CA LYS A 80 6.31 9.27 7.54
C LYS A 80 7.32 8.76 6.52
N PRO A 81 7.03 8.85 5.23
CA PRO A 81 8.00 8.50 4.20
C PRO A 81 9.20 9.45 4.24
N ASP A 82 10.37 8.92 3.97
CA ASP A 82 11.59 9.69 3.78
C ASP A 82 11.65 10.22 2.34
N LEU A 83 11.22 9.38 1.40
CA LEU A 83 11.24 9.68 -0.02
C LEU A 83 10.08 8.97 -0.72
N VAL A 84 9.42 9.66 -1.65
CA VAL A 84 8.43 9.07 -2.57
C VAL A 84 8.92 9.27 -4.00
N ILE A 85 9.08 8.18 -4.71
CA ILE A 85 9.46 8.15 -6.11
C ILE A 85 8.22 7.79 -6.93
N LYS A 86 7.98 8.54 -7.98
CA LYS A 86 6.88 8.33 -8.92
C LYS A 86 7.45 8.20 -10.34
N GLY A 87 7.24 7.03 -10.97
CA GLY A 87 7.77 6.78 -12.30
C GLY A 87 9.28 6.97 -12.42
N GLY A 88 10.04 6.66 -11.37
CA GLY A 88 11.49 6.84 -11.32
C GLY A 88 11.99 8.23 -10.95
N SER A 89 11.09 9.21 -10.79
CA SER A 89 11.44 10.59 -10.40
C SER A 89 10.99 10.90 -8.98
N ILE A 90 11.73 11.72 -8.26
CA ILE A 90 11.38 12.13 -6.89
C ILE A 90 10.15 13.02 -6.93
N ALA A 91 9.05 12.55 -6.34
CA ALA A 91 7.80 13.29 -6.22
C ALA A 91 7.67 14.02 -4.88
N TRP A 92 8.23 13.43 -3.82
CA TRP A 92 8.19 13.96 -2.48
C TRP A 92 9.43 13.57 -1.71
N ALA A 93 10.05 14.51 -1.01
CA ALA A 93 11.20 14.23 -0.15
C ALA A 93 11.18 15.12 1.10
N GLN A 94 11.85 14.67 2.15
CA GLN A 94 12.13 15.52 3.29
C GLN A 94 13.28 16.46 2.93
N MET A 95 13.10 17.75 3.22
CA MET A 95 14.12 18.78 3.04
C MET A 95 14.24 19.60 4.30
N GLY A 96 15.46 20.04 4.60
CA GLY A 96 15.71 21.14 5.52
C GLY A 96 15.27 22.49 4.95
N ASP A 97 15.64 23.56 5.59
CA ASP A 97 15.41 24.91 5.09
C ASP A 97 16.19 25.13 3.78
N ALA A 98 15.46 25.44 2.72
CA ALA A 98 16.04 25.65 1.39
C ALA A 98 17.00 26.86 1.32
N ASN A 99 16.90 27.78 2.27
CA ASN A 99 17.77 28.97 2.35
C ASN A 99 18.93 28.81 3.32
N ALA A 100 19.05 27.66 4.00
CA ALA A 100 20.14 27.43 4.90
C ALA A 100 21.47 27.30 4.15
N SER A 101 22.46 28.04 4.54
CA SER A 101 23.82 27.97 3.96
C SER A 101 24.61 26.73 4.41
N ILE A 102 24.12 26.06 5.44
CA ILE A 102 24.60 24.76 5.92
C ILE A 102 23.42 23.81 6.08
N PRO A 103 23.61 22.48 5.94
CA PRO A 103 22.55 21.52 6.20
C PRO A 103 22.03 21.64 7.62
N THR A 104 20.84 22.19 7.79
CA THR A 104 20.16 22.22 9.07
C THR A 104 19.25 20.99 9.19
N ALA A 105 19.38 20.30 10.28
CA ALA A 105 18.55 19.12 10.52
C ALA A 105 17.09 19.48 10.85
N GLN A 106 16.80 20.74 11.21
CA GLN A 106 15.49 21.13 11.72
C GLN A 106 15.08 22.56 11.32
N PRO A 107 13.78 22.75 11.10
CA PRO A 107 12.75 21.71 10.92
C PRO A 107 12.89 21.03 9.56
N VAL A 108 12.73 19.69 9.54
CA VAL A 108 12.69 18.93 8.29
C VAL A 108 11.26 18.81 7.84
N HIS A 109 10.96 19.32 6.67
CA HIS A 109 9.61 19.26 6.06
C HIS A 109 9.64 18.39 4.80
N GLY A 110 8.58 17.60 4.62
CA GLY A 110 8.33 16.95 3.34
C GLY A 110 7.80 17.96 2.34
N ARG A 111 8.33 17.95 1.12
CA ARG A 111 7.94 18.90 0.05
C ARG A 111 7.70 18.17 -1.26
N PRO A 112 6.73 18.63 -2.06
CA PRO A 112 6.60 18.22 -3.46
C PRO A 112 7.88 18.54 -4.24
N MET A 113 8.27 17.62 -5.12
CA MET A 113 9.50 17.70 -5.92
C MET A 113 9.20 17.64 -7.42
N PHE A 114 10.21 17.53 -8.21
CA PHE A 114 10.24 17.68 -9.67
C PHE A 114 9.08 17.03 -10.43
N SER A 115 8.77 15.78 -10.16
CA SER A 115 7.75 15.04 -10.90
C SER A 115 6.31 15.42 -10.55
N THR A 116 6.10 16.37 -9.63
CA THR A 116 4.76 16.86 -9.25
C THR A 116 4.36 18.14 -9.96
N PHE A 117 5.23 18.74 -10.77
CA PHE A 117 5.00 20.03 -11.38
C PHE A 117 4.86 19.97 -12.91
N GLY A 118 3.91 20.75 -13.45
CA GLY A 118 3.73 20.97 -14.87
C GLY A 118 3.61 19.67 -15.68
N LYS A 119 4.22 19.64 -16.85
CA LYS A 119 4.22 18.47 -17.74
C LYS A 119 5.14 17.32 -17.27
N ALA A 120 5.99 17.55 -16.29
CA ALA A 120 6.86 16.50 -15.74
C ALA A 120 6.07 15.33 -15.11
N ILE A 121 4.81 15.55 -14.74
CA ILE A 121 3.91 14.51 -14.23
C ILE A 121 3.49 13.51 -15.31
N ASN A 122 3.45 13.90 -16.59
CA ASN A 122 2.90 13.07 -17.66
C ASN A 122 3.67 11.75 -17.86
N PRO A 123 5.00 11.73 -18.00
CA PRO A 123 5.76 10.50 -18.17
C PRO A 123 5.84 9.64 -16.89
N THR A 124 5.53 10.21 -15.71
CA THR A 124 5.58 9.48 -14.44
C THR A 124 4.24 8.85 -14.07
N CYS A 125 3.20 9.07 -14.86
CA CYS A 125 1.84 8.61 -14.59
C CYS A 125 1.27 7.83 -15.76
N LEU A 126 0.36 6.90 -15.44
CA LEU A 126 -0.41 6.12 -16.42
C LEU A 126 -1.87 6.56 -16.40
N THR A 127 -2.51 6.54 -17.57
CA THR A 127 -3.95 6.59 -17.70
C THR A 127 -4.45 5.20 -18.08
N PHE A 128 -5.28 4.61 -17.27
CA PHE A 128 -5.83 3.29 -17.50
C PHE A 128 -7.18 3.39 -18.22
N LEU A 129 -7.32 2.67 -19.33
CA LEU A 129 -8.53 2.61 -20.14
C LEU A 129 -8.87 1.16 -20.46
N SER A 130 -10.11 0.90 -20.84
CA SER A 130 -10.47 -0.40 -21.41
C SER A 130 -9.81 -0.60 -22.78
N GLU A 131 -9.57 -1.85 -23.16
CA GLU A 131 -9.03 -2.17 -24.49
C GLU A 131 -9.93 -1.59 -25.60
N ILE A 132 -11.25 -1.70 -25.47
CA ILE A 132 -12.21 -1.15 -26.43
C ILE A 132 -12.06 0.37 -26.59
N ALA A 133 -11.81 1.11 -25.50
CA ALA A 133 -11.61 2.56 -25.59
C ALA A 133 -10.29 2.92 -26.27
N ILE A 134 -9.26 2.09 -26.09
CA ILE A 134 -7.97 2.26 -26.78
C ILE A 134 -8.12 1.98 -28.27
N ASP A 135 -8.77 0.88 -28.64
CA ASP A 135 -9.02 0.49 -30.02
C ASP A 135 -9.92 1.50 -30.78
N ALA A 136 -10.82 2.17 -30.05
CA ALA A 136 -11.66 3.25 -30.58
C ALA A 136 -10.95 4.62 -30.64
N ASP A 137 -9.64 4.68 -30.38
CA ASP A 137 -8.83 5.89 -30.41
C ASP A 137 -9.30 7.03 -29.47
N VAL A 138 -9.98 6.67 -28.37
CA VAL A 138 -10.44 7.62 -27.34
C VAL A 138 -9.28 8.45 -26.77
N PRO A 139 -8.07 7.90 -26.51
CA PRO A 139 -6.94 8.69 -26.03
C PRO A 139 -6.60 9.90 -26.88
N SER A 140 -6.52 9.72 -28.20
CA SER A 140 -6.25 10.82 -29.16
C SER A 140 -7.37 11.82 -29.20
N GLN A 141 -8.63 11.35 -29.25
CA GLN A 141 -9.81 12.21 -29.24
C GLN A 141 -9.86 13.11 -27.99
N MET A 142 -9.46 12.57 -26.83
CA MET A 142 -9.39 13.31 -25.56
C MET A 142 -8.09 14.08 -25.38
N LYS A 143 -7.13 13.99 -26.32
CA LYS A 143 -5.82 14.62 -26.22
C LYS A 143 -5.07 14.27 -24.95
N LEU A 144 -5.09 13.00 -24.56
CA LEU A 144 -4.39 12.53 -23.35
C LEU A 144 -2.87 12.54 -23.59
N GLU A 145 -2.16 13.21 -22.71
CA GLU A 145 -0.69 13.34 -22.78
C GLU A 145 0.06 12.27 -21.98
N ARG A 146 -0.63 11.55 -21.09
CA ARG A 146 -0.01 10.50 -20.25
C ARG A 146 0.11 9.19 -21.03
N THR A 147 1.04 8.36 -20.62
CA THR A 147 1.14 7.00 -21.14
C THR A 147 -0.15 6.22 -20.88
N ILE A 148 -0.68 5.60 -21.93
CA ILE A 148 -1.92 4.82 -21.85
C ILE A 148 -1.59 3.35 -21.54
N ALA A 149 -2.36 2.75 -20.67
CA ALA A 149 -2.27 1.33 -20.36
C ALA A 149 -3.67 0.70 -20.31
N ALA A 150 -3.80 -0.51 -20.87
CA ALA A 150 -5.05 -1.24 -20.87
C ALA A 150 -5.34 -1.89 -19.51
N VAL A 151 -6.58 -1.80 -19.07
CA VAL A 151 -7.10 -2.61 -17.97
C VAL A 151 -7.42 -4.01 -18.49
N LYS A 152 -6.88 -5.05 -17.83
CA LYS A 152 -7.01 -6.46 -18.25
C LYS A 152 -7.48 -7.36 -17.11
N ASP A 153 -8.09 -8.46 -17.49
CA ASP A 153 -8.36 -9.63 -16.62
C ASP A 153 -9.16 -9.35 -15.35
N THR A 154 -10.10 -8.39 -15.36
CA THR A 154 -10.85 -8.01 -14.14
C THR A 154 -12.00 -8.96 -13.81
N ARG A 155 -12.53 -9.74 -14.77
CA ARG A 155 -13.77 -10.51 -14.62
C ARG A 155 -13.63 -11.81 -13.83
N HIS A 156 -12.45 -12.38 -13.78
CA HIS A 156 -12.18 -13.69 -13.14
C HIS A 156 -11.44 -13.57 -11.81
N ILE A 157 -11.32 -12.34 -11.30
CA ILE A 157 -10.61 -12.08 -10.04
C ILE A 157 -11.44 -12.55 -8.86
N SER A 158 -10.79 -13.27 -7.96
CA SER A 158 -11.38 -13.72 -6.72
C SER A 158 -10.43 -13.50 -5.55
N LYS A 159 -10.88 -13.86 -4.35
CA LYS A 159 -10.03 -13.84 -3.16
C LYS A 159 -8.76 -14.67 -3.33
N GLN A 160 -8.82 -15.77 -4.09
CA GLN A 160 -7.67 -16.64 -4.39
C GLN A 160 -6.63 -15.99 -5.30
N SER A 161 -7.00 -14.94 -6.01
CA SER A 161 -6.06 -14.18 -6.85
C SER A 161 -5.17 -13.22 -6.03
N MET A 162 -5.52 -12.99 -4.75
CA MET A 162 -4.84 -12.02 -3.90
C MET A 162 -3.52 -12.56 -3.36
N LYS A 163 -2.43 -11.87 -3.60
CA LYS A 163 -1.09 -12.24 -3.10
C LYS A 163 -1.03 -12.15 -1.58
N LEU A 164 -0.60 -13.23 -0.94
CA LEU A 164 -0.45 -13.36 0.52
C LEU A 164 -1.75 -13.10 1.33
N ASN A 165 -2.90 -13.01 0.67
CA ASN A 165 -4.21 -12.76 1.28
C ASN A 165 -5.31 -13.62 0.63
N ASP A 166 -4.98 -14.80 0.18
CA ASP A 166 -5.84 -15.74 -0.56
C ASP A 166 -6.67 -16.66 0.33
N ALA A 167 -6.39 -16.71 1.62
CA ALA A 167 -7.10 -17.58 2.57
C ALA A 167 -8.61 -17.32 2.59
N LYS A 168 -9.39 -18.40 2.59
CA LYS A 168 -10.86 -18.39 2.65
C LYS A 168 -11.34 -19.27 3.81
N PRO A 169 -11.16 -18.86 5.05
CA PRO A 169 -11.73 -19.60 6.17
C PRO A 169 -13.27 -19.63 6.08
N LYS A 170 -13.88 -20.71 6.48
CA LYS A 170 -15.32 -20.75 6.70
C LYS A 170 -15.61 -19.98 7.97
N ILE A 171 -16.27 -18.82 7.85
CA ILE A 171 -16.66 -18.00 8.99
C ILE A 171 -18.10 -18.26 9.32
N GLU A 172 -18.37 -18.59 10.59
CA GLU A 172 -19.69 -18.80 11.15
C GLU A 172 -19.85 -17.85 12.34
N VAL A 173 -21.01 -17.21 12.42
CA VAL A 173 -21.35 -16.31 13.54
C VAL A 173 -22.63 -16.81 14.18
N ASP A 174 -22.60 -17.08 15.46
CA ASP A 174 -23.79 -17.40 16.23
C ASP A 174 -24.66 -16.15 16.37
N PRO A 175 -25.93 -16.17 15.92
CA PRO A 175 -26.78 -14.99 15.94
C PRO A 175 -27.29 -14.62 17.35
N GLN A 176 -27.14 -15.49 18.34
CA GLN A 176 -27.58 -15.26 19.71
C GLN A 176 -26.44 -14.83 20.65
N THR A 177 -25.28 -15.52 20.53
CA THR A 177 -24.11 -15.24 21.38
C THR A 177 -23.12 -14.27 20.73
N TYR A 178 -23.23 -14.07 19.40
CA TYR A 178 -22.29 -13.31 18.57
C TYR A 178 -20.87 -13.91 18.56
N GLU A 179 -20.71 -15.14 18.96
CA GLU A 179 -19.45 -15.85 18.84
C GLU A 179 -19.09 -16.07 17.38
N VAL A 180 -17.82 -15.88 17.05
CA VAL A 180 -17.31 -16.02 15.68
C VAL A 180 -16.37 -17.23 15.62
N PHE A 181 -16.68 -18.14 14.71
CA PHE A 181 -15.84 -19.29 14.43
C PHE A 181 -15.18 -19.18 13.05
N ALA A 182 -13.91 -19.57 12.96
CA ALA A 182 -13.21 -19.74 11.73
C ALA A 182 -12.78 -21.19 11.56
N ASN A 183 -13.33 -21.89 10.56
CA ASN A 183 -13.12 -23.31 10.33
C ASN A 183 -13.46 -24.18 11.57
N GLY A 184 -14.47 -23.78 12.35
CA GLY A 184 -14.88 -24.46 13.57
C GLY A 184 -14.08 -24.09 14.83
N GLU A 185 -13.07 -23.23 14.71
CA GLU A 185 -12.31 -22.70 15.87
C GLU A 185 -12.92 -21.37 16.33
N LEU A 186 -13.23 -21.25 17.62
CA LEU A 186 -13.74 -20.03 18.23
C LEU A 186 -12.65 -18.94 18.20
N LEU A 187 -12.97 -17.81 17.61
CA LEU A 187 -12.09 -16.64 17.60
C LEU A 187 -12.31 -15.80 18.87
N THR A 188 -11.29 -15.73 19.69
CA THR A 188 -11.29 -14.89 20.90
C THR A 188 -10.22 -13.80 20.79
N CYS A 189 -10.45 -12.70 21.47
CA CYS A 189 -9.52 -11.58 21.57
C CYS A 189 -9.62 -10.97 22.97
N GLU A 190 -8.50 -10.89 23.66
CA GLU A 190 -8.45 -10.21 24.96
C GLU A 190 -8.83 -8.74 24.80
N PRO A 191 -9.50 -8.15 25.80
CA PRO A 191 -9.81 -6.72 25.83
C PRO A 191 -8.54 -5.88 25.64
N ALA A 192 -8.68 -4.75 24.97
CA ALA A 192 -7.56 -3.84 24.81
C ALA A 192 -7.31 -3.06 26.09
N GLU A 193 -6.15 -3.23 26.70
CA GLU A 193 -5.72 -2.46 27.87
C GLU A 193 -5.28 -1.05 27.50
N SER A 194 -4.78 -0.86 26.27
CA SER A 194 -4.37 0.42 25.74
C SER A 194 -4.72 0.55 24.26
N LEU A 195 -5.18 1.73 23.87
CA LEU A 195 -5.43 2.08 22.48
C LEU A 195 -4.34 3.02 21.99
N PRO A 196 -3.45 2.60 21.10
CA PRO A 196 -2.44 3.49 20.57
C PRO A 196 -3.10 4.56 19.68
N LEU A 197 -2.82 5.83 19.96
CA LEU A 197 -3.29 6.96 19.17
C LEU A 197 -2.45 7.20 17.92
N ALA A 198 -1.23 6.65 17.90
CA ALA A 198 -0.31 6.73 16.77
C ALA A 198 0.05 5.34 16.27
N GLN A 199 0.52 5.27 15.05
CA GLN A 199 1.05 4.04 14.49
C GLN A 199 2.26 3.57 15.29
N ARG A 200 2.27 2.30 15.65
CA ARG A 200 3.34 1.66 16.43
C ARG A 200 3.59 0.25 15.92
N TYR A 201 3.93 0.12 14.65
CA TYR A 201 4.39 -1.15 14.13
C TYR A 201 5.91 -1.14 14.06
N LEU A 202 6.54 -1.94 14.91
CA LEU A 202 7.97 -2.17 14.91
C LEU A 202 8.25 -3.48 14.18
N LEU A 203 9.14 -3.43 13.22
CA LEU A 203 9.53 -4.57 12.37
C LEU A 203 10.48 -5.55 13.07
N LEU A 204 10.84 -5.27 14.32
CA LEU A 204 11.78 -6.02 15.14
C LEU A 204 11.08 -6.88 16.17
#